data_53bfd934176030d061381a045e977930
#
_entry.id   53bfd934176030d061381a045e977930
#
_cell.length_a   1.000
_cell.length_b   1.000
_cell.length_c   1.000
_cell.angle_alpha   90.00
_cell.angle_beta   90.00
_cell.angle_gamma   90.00
#
_symmetry.space_group_name_H-M   'P 1'
#
loop_
_entity.id
_entity.type
_entity.pdbx_description
1 polymer ?
#
loop_
_entity_poly.entity_id
_entity_poly.type
_entity_poly.pdbx_seq_one_letter_code
_entity_poly.pdbx_strand_id
1 'polypeptide(L)'
;NSFDNNTSLNLSLVTDDHRAGVYIFGQNRHRSGYDYDGDGFTELPKLKNQTVGFRSYFKTSTYSKLTFEYHHLQEFRRGGDMLNRPPHEANIAEQLEHAIDGGSLKFDYFSPNEKHRFSVFTSAANTDRDSYYGGGHDPNAYGKTTDFTVMGGTQYMYSFGRCLFMPADLTAGLEYNRDHLEDNMWGYNRTVDQKVNIGSAFLQNEWKNDHWGFLIGGRLDKHNLIDHVIFSPRANLRYNPTENINLRFSYSSGFRAPQAFDEDLHVE
;
A
#
# COMPACT_ATOMS: atom_id res chain seq x y z
N ASN A 1 -0.61 33.45 -9.23
CA ASN A 1 -0.94 32.75 -7.96
C ASN A 1 -1.80 31.54 -8.26
N SER A 2 -1.34 30.33 -7.98
CA SER A 2 -2.14 29.11 -8.06
C SER A 2 -3.08 29.03 -6.84
N PHE A 3 -4.37 28.77 -7.09
CA PHE A 3 -5.31 28.47 -6.02
C PHE A 3 -5.21 26.98 -5.66
N ASP A 4 -4.87 26.67 -4.41
CA ASP A 4 -4.84 25.31 -3.88
C ASP A 4 -5.61 25.28 -2.56
N ASN A 5 -6.76 24.65 -2.58
CA ASN A 5 -7.62 24.46 -1.39
C ASN A 5 -7.64 23.00 -1.01
N ASN A 6 -7.36 22.72 0.26
CA ASN A 6 -7.42 21.39 0.83
C ASN A 6 -8.27 21.43 2.11
N THR A 7 -9.37 20.70 2.10
CA THR A 7 -10.29 20.56 3.24
C THR A 7 -10.30 19.10 3.67
N SER A 8 -10.11 18.83 4.96
CA SER A 8 -10.19 17.49 5.52
C SER A 8 -11.11 17.43 6.73
N LEU A 9 -11.78 16.30 6.88
CA LEU A 9 -12.64 15.99 8.01
C LEU A 9 -12.13 14.68 8.65
N ASN A 10 -12.03 14.68 9.99
CA ASN A 10 -11.70 13.50 10.76
C ASN A 10 -12.65 13.43 11.96
N LEU A 11 -13.29 12.27 12.15
CA LEU A 11 -14.25 12.02 13.23
C LEU A 11 -13.95 10.65 13.85
N SER A 12 -13.88 10.61 15.18
CA SER A 12 -13.77 9.37 15.94
C SER A 12 -14.95 9.24 16.90
N LEU A 13 -15.59 8.08 16.87
CA LEU A 13 -16.64 7.69 17.80
C LEU A 13 -16.26 6.36 18.43
N VAL A 14 -16.37 6.28 19.75
CA VAL A 14 -16.04 5.07 20.53
C VAL A 14 -17.15 4.87 21.57
N THR A 15 -17.58 3.63 21.75
CA THR A 15 -18.55 3.26 22.78
C THR A 15 -17.96 3.44 24.19
N ASP A 16 -18.79 3.73 25.20
CA ASP A 16 -18.33 3.98 26.58
C ASP A 16 -17.56 2.78 27.17
N ASP A 17 -17.92 1.57 26.77
CA ASP A 17 -17.22 0.32 27.16
C ASP A 17 -15.97 0.03 26.32
N HIS A 18 -15.62 0.90 25.38
CA HIS A 18 -14.51 0.75 24.44
C HIS A 18 -14.51 -0.58 23.65
N ARG A 19 -15.67 -1.21 23.47
CA ARG A 19 -15.80 -2.45 22.71
C ARG A 19 -15.91 -2.24 21.22
N ALA A 20 -16.45 -1.10 20.80
CA ALA A 20 -16.57 -0.73 19.39
C ALA A 20 -16.11 0.71 19.17
N GLY A 21 -15.59 0.97 18.00
CA GLY A 21 -15.27 2.31 17.58
C GLY A 21 -15.21 2.43 16.07
N VAL A 22 -15.44 3.63 15.59
CA VAL A 22 -15.31 4.00 14.18
C VAL A 22 -14.54 5.32 14.06
N TYR A 23 -13.61 5.34 13.13
CA TYR A 23 -12.92 6.51 12.66
C TYR A 23 -13.33 6.76 11.20
N ILE A 24 -13.85 7.94 10.92
CA ILE A 24 -14.28 8.38 9.59
C ILE A 24 -13.35 9.50 9.16
N PHE A 25 -12.89 9.47 7.93
CA PHE A 25 -12.06 10.51 7.35
C PHE A 25 -12.54 10.88 5.95
N GLY A 26 -12.31 12.13 5.61
CA GLY A 26 -12.59 12.65 4.28
C GLY A 26 -11.63 13.77 3.93
N GLN A 27 -11.31 13.89 2.65
CA GLN A 27 -10.49 14.97 2.09
C GLN A 27 -11.06 15.41 0.76
N ASN A 28 -11.06 16.72 0.53
CA ASN A 28 -11.32 17.31 -0.77
C ASN A 28 -10.24 18.33 -1.06
N ARG A 29 -9.51 18.13 -2.14
CA ARG A 29 -8.48 19.06 -2.61
C ARG A 29 -8.77 19.50 -4.02
N HIS A 30 -8.67 20.79 -4.23
CA HIS A 30 -8.79 21.41 -5.54
C HIS A 30 -7.63 22.39 -5.75
N ARG A 31 -6.82 22.15 -6.79
CA ARG A 31 -5.76 23.04 -7.24
C ARG A 31 -5.97 23.45 -8.68
N SER A 32 -5.85 24.74 -8.96
CA SER A 32 -5.79 25.27 -10.33
C SER A 32 -4.45 24.92 -10.97
N GLY A 33 -4.44 24.70 -12.27
CA GLY A 33 -3.19 24.63 -13.02
C GLY A 33 -2.39 25.92 -12.85
N TYR A 34 -1.07 25.82 -12.81
CA TYR A 34 -0.17 26.98 -12.66
C TYR A 34 0.92 26.93 -13.71
N ASP A 35 0.97 27.98 -14.52
CA ASP A 35 1.98 28.29 -15.49
C ASP A 35 2.85 29.41 -14.88
N TYR A 36 4.12 29.15 -14.63
CA TYR A 36 5.03 30.03 -13.90
C TYR A 36 5.64 31.10 -14.81
N ASP A 37 6.07 30.72 -16.00
CA ASP A 37 6.82 31.57 -16.92
C ASP A 37 5.94 32.19 -18.02
N GLY A 38 4.66 31.78 -18.11
CA GLY A 38 3.67 32.35 -19.02
C GLY A 38 3.80 31.83 -20.46
N ASP A 39 4.41 30.68 -20.65
CA ASP A 39 4.60 30.05 -21.96
C ASP A 39 3.36 29.25 -22.44
N GLY A 40 2.35 29.13 -21.58
CA GLY A 40 1.09 28.43 -21.85
C GLY A 40 1.07 26.98 -21.37
N PHE A 41 2.20 26.46 -20.87
CA PHE A 41 2.29 25.13 -20.25
C PHE A 41 2.31 25.23 -18.74
N THR A 42 1.77 24.19 -18.09
CA THR A 42 1.67 24.18 -16.62
C THR A 42 2.82 23.42 -15.98
N GLU A 43 3.59 24.07 -15.09
CA GLU A 43 4.55 23.39 -14.19
C GLU A 43 3.83 22.67 -13.05
N LEU A 44 2.67 23.18 -12.63
CA LEU A 44 1.81 22.49 -11.66
C LEU A 44 0.48 22.13 -12.30
N PRO A 45 0.15 20.84 -12.42
CA PRO A 45 -1.09 20.42 -13.05
C PRO A 45 -2.31 20.83 -12.23
N LYS A 46 -3.44 21.02 -12.91
CA LYS A 46 -4.76 21.09 -12.28
C LYS A 46 -5.02 19.76 -11.58
N LEU A 47 -5.52 19.83 -10.34
CA LEU A 47 -5.79 18.68 -9.51
C LEU A 47 -7.17 18.79 -8.85
N LYS A 48 -7.93 17.71 -8.88
CA LYS A 48 -9.06 17.46 -8.00
C LYS A 48 -8.86 16.12 -7.36
N ASN A 49 -8.88 16.06 -6.04
CA ASN A 49 -8.75 14.81 -5.30
C ASN A 49 -9.84 14.78 -4.23
N GLN A 50 -10.58 13.69 -4.19
CA GLN A 50 -11.61 13.43 -3.20
C GLN A 50 -11.38 12.06 -2.60
N THR A 51 -11.29 12.02 -1.28
CA THR A 51 -11.12 10.77 -0.56
C THR A 51 -12.15 10.68 0.55
N VAL A 52 -12.75 9.53 0.73
CA VAL A 52 -13.62 9.22 1.86
C VAL A 52 -13.33 7.80 2.32
N GLY A 53 -13.34 7.59 3.62
CA GLY A 53 -13.13 6.26 4.15
C GLY A 53 -13.47 6.18 5.63
N PHE A 54 -13.44 4.95 6.12
CA PHE A 54 -13.61 4.70 7.54
C PHE A 54 -12.81 3.46 7.98
N ARG A 55 -12.49 3.44 9.24
CA ARG A 55 -11.92 2.29 9.94
C ARG A 55 -12.72 2.03 11.20
N SER A 56 -13.21 0.82 11.35
CA SER A 56 -13.97 0.40 12.52
C SER A 56 -13.32 -0.78 13.21
N TYR A 57 -13.56 -0.90 14.51
CA TYR A 57 -13.18 -2.08 15.25
C TYR A 57 -14.32 -2.55 16.16
N PHE A 58 -14.32 -3.84 16.41
CA PHE A 58 -15.20 -4.48 17.36
C PHE A 58 -14.43 -5.54 18.17
N LYS A 59 -14.44 -5.43 19.51
CA LYS A 59 -13.89 -6.43 20.41
C LYS A 59 -14.93 -7.54 20.57
N THR A 60 -14.71 -8.67 19.91
CA THR A 60 -15.60 -9.84 19.98
C THR A 60 -15.52 -10.52 21.37
N SER A 61 -14.37 -10.34 22.04
CA SER A 61 -14.17 -10.70 23.44
C SER A 61 -13.10 -9.80 24.08
N THR A 62 -12.78 -10.05 25.37
CA THR A 62 -11.63 -9.38 26.05
C THR A 62 -10.31 -9.63 25.31
N TYR A 63 -10.20 -10.77 24.62
CA TYR A 63 -8.96 -11.23 24.01
C TYR A 63 -8.98 -11.22 22.48
N SER A 64 -10.05 -10.73 21.86
CA SER A 64 -10.18 -10.75 20.42
C SER A 64 -10.80 -9.47 19.87
N LYS A 65 -10.31 -9.07 18.69
CA LYS A 65 -10.72 -7.86 18.01
C LYS A 65 -10.84 -8.10 16.51
N LEU A 66 -11.93 -7.64 15.94
CA LEU A 66 -12.16 -7.52 14.51
C LEU A 66 -11.94 -6.07 14.11
N THR A 67 -11.21 -5.84 13.02
CA THR A 67 -11.00 -4.51 12.44
C THR A 67 -11.40 -4.56 10.97
N PHE A 68 -12.18 -3.58 10.54
CA PHE A 68 -12.60 -3.41 9.16
C PHE A 68 -12.25 -2.00 8.69
N GLU A 69 -11.77 -1.87 7.45
CA GLU A 69 -11.40 -0.61 6.82
C GLU A 69 -11.90 -0.58 5.38
N TYR A 70 -12.38 0.58 4.95
CA TYR A 70 -12.72 0.85 3.56
C TYR A 70 -12.41 2.30 3.24
N HIS A 71 -11.91 2.55 2.04
CA HIS A 71 -11.77 3.89 1.48
C HIS A 71 -12.01 3.90 -0.02
N HIS A 72 -12.53 5.04 -0.47
CA HIS A 72 -12.69 5.39 -1.87
C HIS A 72 -11.94 6.68 -2.16
N LEU A 73 -11.20 6.72 -3.27
CA LEU A 73 -10.48 7.88 -3.76
C LEU A 73 -10.83 8.12 -5.22
N GLN A 74 -11.13 9.36 -5.55
CA GLN A 74 -11.21 9.85 -6.92
C GLN A 74 -10.19 10.96 -7.12
N GLU A 75 -9.40 10.86 -8.18
CA GLU A 75 -8.44 11.89 -8.55
C GLU A 75 -8.55 12.20 -10.04
N PHE A 76 -8.61 13.51 -10.35
CA PHE A 76 -8.42 14.05 -11.68
C PHE A 76 -7.17 14.91 -11.69
N ARG A 77 -6.27 14.66 -12.61
CA ARG A 77 -5.04 15.44 -12.83
C ARG A 77 -4.94 15.83 -14.30
N ARG A 78 -4.62 17.08 -14.60
CA ARG A 78 -4.47 17.58 -15.95
C ARG A 78 -3.31 18.59 -16.02
N GLY A 79 -2.26 18.25 -16.76
CA GLY A 79 -1.11 19.09 -17.07
C GLY A 79 -0.99 19.35 -18.58
N GLY A 80 -0.04 20.19 -18.96
CA GLY A 80 0.20 20.64 -20.32
C GLY A 80 -0.43 21.99 -20.62
N ASP A 81 -0.78 22.19 -21.88
CA ASP A 81 -1.43 23.43 -22.33
C ASP A 81 -2.95 23.25 -22.55
N MET A 82 -3.63 24.35 -22.90
CA MET A 82 -5.08 24.37 -23.25
C MET A 82 -5.95 23.62 -22.24
N LEU A 83 -5.76 23.84 -20.95
CA LEU A 83 -6.44 23.12 -19.85
C LEU A 83 -7.97 23.15 -19.89
N ASN A 84 -8.56 24.05 -20.69
CA ASN A 84 -10.03 24.21 -20.85
C ASN A 84 -10.59 23.38 -22.01
N ARG A 85 -9.73 22.66 -22.75
CA ARG A 85 -10.10 21.81 -23.90
C ARG A 85 -9.88 20.34 -23.57
N PRO A 86 -10.51 19.43 -24.32
CA PRO A 86 -10.16 18.00 -24.26
C PRO A 86 -8.65 17.79 -24.49
N PRO A 87 -8.02 16.79 -23.86
CA PRO A 87 -6.56 16.61 -23.94
C PRO A 87 -6.04 16.40 -25.37
N HIS A 88 -6.80 15.76 -26.23
CA HIS A 88 -6.42 15.53 -27.64
C HIS A 88 -6.52 16.80 -28.52
N GLU A 89 -7.04 17.90 -28.00
CA GLU A 89 -7.03 19.21 -28.68
C GLU A 89 -5.88 20.10 -28.22
N ALA A 90 -5.06 19.64 -27.27
CA ALA A 90 -3.92 20.33 -26.75
C ALA A 90 -2.66 20.05 -27.58
N ASN A 91 -1.69 20.96 -27.56
CA ASN A 91 -0.37 20.71 -28.21
C ASN A 91 0.39 19.63 -27.46
N ILE A 92 0.31 19.66 -26.11
CA ILE A 92 0.86 18.64 -25.22
C ILE A 92 -0.06 18.50 -24.01
N ALA A 93 -0.39 17.25 -23.65
CA ALA A 93 -1.27 16.99 -22.52
C ALA A 93 -0.93 15.68 -21.79
N GLU A 94 -0.99 15.77 -20.47
CA GLU A 94 -1.08 14.62 -19.57
C GLU A 94 -2.39 14.74 -18.79
N GLN A 95 -3.27 13.75 -18.88
CA GLN A 95 -4.48 13.68 -18.11
C GLN A 95 -4.65 12.32 -17.49
N LEU A 96 -4.98 12.30 -16.21
CA LEU A 96 -5.24 11.08 -15.44
C LEU A 96 -6.54 11.23 -14.66
N GLU A 97 -7.36 10.21 -14.72
CA GLU A 97 -8.55 10.06 -13.89
C GLU A 97 -8.47 8.72 -13.17
N HIS A 98 -8.37 8.75 -11.85
CA HIS A 98 -8.29 7.55 -11.03
C HIS A 98 -9.57 7.40 -10.20
N ALA A 99 -10.05 6.16 -10.12
CA ALA A 99 -10.99 5.71 -9.11
C ALA A 99 -10.36 4.52 -8.39
N ILE A 100 -10.16 4.64 -7.08
CA ILE A 100 -9.52 3.62 -6.26
C ILE A 100 -10.45 3.24 -5.13
N ASP A 101 -10.78 1.96 -5.03
CA ASP A 101 -11.50 1.36 -3.92
C ASP A 101 -10.59 0.41 -3.16
N GLY A 102 -10.47 0.60 -1.86
CA GLY A 102 -9.62 -0.24 -1.02
C GLY A 102 -10.33 -0.65 0.27
N GLY A 103 -10.08 -1.87 0.71
CA GLY A 103 -10.64 -2.35 1.97
C GLY A 103 -9.83 -3.45 2.61
N SER A 104 -10.00 -3.63 3.91
CA SER A 104 -9.33 -4.68 4.67
C SER A 104 -10.18 -5.20 5.81
N LEU A 105 -9.95 -6.47 6.14
CA LEU A 105 -10.53 -7.14 7.31
C LEU A 105 -9.40 -7.81 8.08
N LYS A 106 -9.35 -7.60 9.40
CA LYS A 106 -8.37 -8.21 10.26
C LYS A 106 -9.01 -8.72 11.54
N PHE A 107 -8.68 -9.96 11.90
CA PHE A 107 -9.03 -10.57 13.18
C PHE A 107 -7.75 -10.80 13.98
N ASP A 108 -7.70 -10.30 15.21
CA ASP A 108 -6.61 -10.49 16.18
C ASP A 108 -7.15 -11.24 17.39
N TYR A 109 -6.40 -12.25 17.85
CA TYR A 109 -6.65 -13.00 19.08
C TYR A 109 -5.40 -13.03 19.94
N PHE A 110 -5.58 -12.84 21.25
CA PHE A 110 -4.55 -12.93 22.29
C PHE A 110 -5.03 -13.92 23.35
N SER A 111 -4.17 -14.87 23.73
CA SER A 111 -4.55 -15.80 24.80
C SER A 111 -4.55 -15.12 26.17
N PRO A 112 -5.37 -15.60 27.13
CA PRO A 112 -5.40 -15.05 28.50
C PRO A 112 -4.06 -15.09 29.23
N ASN A 113 -3.17 -16.00 28.87
CA ASN A 113 -1.83 -16.14 29.45
C ASN A 113 -0.77 -15.31 28.71
N GLU A 114 -1.20 -14.47 27.74
CA GLU A 114 -0.38 -13.58 26.91
C GLU A 114 0.71 -14.28 26.06
N LYS A 115 0.74 -15.61 26.06
CA LYS A 115 1.76 -16.37 25.34
C LYS A 115 1.46 -16.59 23.86
N HIS A 116 0.19 -16.58 23.47
CA HIS A 116 -0.23 -16.84 22.10
C HIS A 116 -0.88 -15.62 21.50
N ARG A 117 -0.45 -15.24 20.31
CA ARG A 117 -1.10 -14.22 19.48
C ARG A 117 -1.37 -14.81 18.11
N PHE A 118 -2.56 -14.63 17.61
CA PHE A 118 -2.97 -15.10 16.31
C PHE A 118 -3.65 -13.95 15.55
N SER A 119 -3.28 -13.77 14.29
CA SER A 119 -3.90 -12.80 13.40
C SER A 119 -4.24 -13.43 12.07
N VAL A 120 -5.41 -13.11 11.55
CA VAL A 120 -5.81 -13.36 10.16
C VAL A 120 -6.19 -12.04 9.54
N PHE A 121 -5.75 -11.79 8.32
CA PHE A 121 -6.06 -10.56 7.61
C PHE A 121 -6.29 -10.82 6.13
N THR A 122 -7.09 -9.97 5.53
CA THR A 122 -7.23 -9.85 4.08
C THR A 122 -7.43 -8.39 3.71
N SER A 123 -6.93 -8.02 2.54
CA SER A 123 -7.16 -6.72 1.93
C SER A 123 -7.36 -6.88 0.43
N ALA A 124 -8.13 -5.97 -0.14
CA ALA A 124 -8.29 -5.87 -1.58
C ALA A 124 -8.29 -4.39 -1.99
N ALA A 125 -7.74 -4.12 -3.16
CA ALA A 125 -7.80 -2.81 -3.80
C ALA A 125 -8.13 -2.98 -5.28
N ASN A 126 -8.98 -2.11 -5.79
CA ASN A 126 -9.27 -1.97 -7.21
C ASN A 126 -8.92 -0.55 -7.65
N THR A 127 -8.17 -0.42 -8.71
CA THR A 127 -7.82 0.85 -9.35
C THR A 127 -8.31 0.84 -10.78
N ASP A 128 -9.18 1.79 -11.10
CA ASP A 128 -9.53 2.12 -12.48
C ASP A 128 -8.90 3.45 -12.84
N ARG A 129 -8.18 3.49 -13.97
CA ARG A 129 -7.51 4.69 -14.47
C ARG A 129 -7.83 4.90 -15.94
N ASP A 130 -8.38 6.05 -16.26
CA ASP A 130 -8.39 6.59 -17.61
C ASP A 130 -7.24 7.58 -17.76
N SER A 131 -6.48 7.47 -18.85
CA SER A 131 -5.28 8.26 -19.09
C SER A 131 -5.25 8.85 -20.50
N TYR A 132 -4.55 9.95 -20.63
CA TYR A 132 -4.13 10.52 -21.90
C TYR A 132 -2.69 11.01 -21.75
N TYR A 133 -1.81 10.56 -22.63
CA TYR A 133 -0.44 11.01 -22.73
C TYR A 133 -0.14 11.30 -24.20
N GLY A 134 -0.23 12.55 -24.61
CA GLY A 134 -0.10 12.85 -26.03
C GLY A 134 0.34 14.27 -26.32
N GLY A 135 0.90 14.43 -27.52
CA GLY A 135 1.26 15.68 -28.13
C GLY A 135 0.78 15.77 -29.57
N GLY A 136 0.78 16.99 -30.15
CA GLY A 136 0.45 17.19 -31.54
C GLY A 136 -1.01 16.88 -31.93
N HIS A 137 -1.94 17.02 -31.00
CA HIS A 137 -3.38 16.76 -31.20
C HIS A 137 -3.72 15.29 -31.53
N ASP A 138 -3.01 14.34 -30.94
CA ASP A 138 -3.24 12.92 -31.19
C ASP A 138 -4.57 12.43 -30.58
N PRO A 139 -5.58 12.04 -31.39
CA PRO A 139 -6.86 11.55 -30.88
C PRO A 139 -6.78 10.13 -30.32
N ASN A 140 -5.66 9.44 -30.45
CA ASN A 140 -5.50 8.04 -30.05
C ASN A 140 -4.68 7.87 -28.76
N ALA A 141 -4.05 8.94 -28.26
CA ALA A 141 -3.15 8.86 -27.09
C ALA A 141 -3.88 8.60 -25.73
N TYR A 142 -5.04 7.98 -25.81
CA TYR A 142 -5.82 7.53 -24.66
C TYR A 142 -5.38 6.14 -24.19
N GLY A 143 -5.54 5.90 -22.92
CA GLY A 143 -5.31 4.59 -22.30
C GLY A 143 -6.32 4.31 -21.18
N LYS A 144 -6.48 3.02 -20.89
CA LYS A 144 -7.28 2.55 -19.78
C LYS A 144 -6.53 1.47 -19.01
N THR A 145 -6.43 1.64 -17.71
CA THR A 145 -5.78 0.69 -16.82
C THR A 145 -6.77 0.23 -15.77
N THR A 146 -6.80 -1.06 -15.52
CA THR A 146 -7.49 -1.67 -14.37
C THR A 146 -6.48 -2.50 -13.61
N ASP A 147 -6.37 -2.28 -12.30
CA ASP A 147 -5.50 -3.06 -11.42
C ASP A 147 -6.28 -3.56 -10.22
N PHE A 148 -6.33 -4.89 -10.05
CA PHE A 148 -6.99 -5.53 -8.93
C PHE A 148 -6.01 -6.34 -8.10
N THR A 149 -5.72 -5.87 -6.89
CA THR A 149 -4.85 -6.53 -5.93
C THR A 149 -5.65 -7.14 -4.77
N VAL A 150 -5.34 -8.37 -4.43
CA VAL A 150 -5.85 -9.06 -3.23
C VAL A 150 -4.69 -9.66 -2.45
N MET A 151 -4.67 -9.42 -1.15
CA MET A 151 -3.70 -9.99 -0.24
C MET A 151 -4.41 -10.61 0.96
N GLY A 152 -3.94 -11.76 1.43
CA GLY A 152 -4.42 -12.38 2.65
C GLY A 152 -3.34 -13.14 3.35
N GLY A 153 -3.47 -13.28 4.66
CA GLY A 153 -2.45 -13.98 5.43
C GLY A 153 -2.89 -14.32 6.83
N THR A 154 -2.04 -15.14 7.45
CA THR A 154 -2.19 -15.55 8.84
C THR A 154 -0.83 -15.51 9.51
N GLN A 155 -0.83 -15.07 10.76
CA GLN A 155 0.36 -15.01 11.59
C GLN A 155 0.06 -15.57 12.97
N TYR A 156 0.97 -16.38 13.46
CA TYR A 156 0.95 -16.89 14.81
C TYR A 156 2.25 -16.55 15.52
N MET A 157 2.14 -16.06 16.76
CA MET A 157 3.29 -15.79 17.63
C MET A 157 3.13 -16.56 18.93
N TYR A 158 4.25 -17.14 19.41
CA TYR A 158 4.35 -17.75 20.70
C TYR A 158 5.51 -17.15 21.52
N SER A 159 5.18 -16.68 22.74
CA SER A 159 6.13 -16.08 23.65
C SER A 159 6.66 -17.14 24.66
N PHE A 160 7.94 -17.45 24.55
CA PHE A 160 8.65 -18.33 25.49
C PHE A 160 9.16 -17.51 26.67
N GLY A 161 8.94 -17.97 27.90
CA GLY A 161 9.62 -17.42 29.06
C GLY A 161 11.16 -17.60 28.99
N ARG A 162 11.60 -18.67 28.34
CA ARG A 162 13.01 -18.91 27.96
C ARG A 162 13.07 -19.87 26.76
N CYS A 163 13.83 -19.48 25.75
CA CYS A 163 14.15 -20.32 24.59
C CYS A 163 15.66 -20.31 24.41
N LEU A 164 16.33 -21.45 24.62
CA LEU A 164 17.78 -21.58 24.66
C LEU A 164 18.41 -20.78 25.82
N PHE A 165 18.70 -19.49 25.63
CA PHE A 165 19.45 -18.67 26.58
C PHE A 165 18.69 -17.45 27.11
N MET A 166 17.63 -17.00 26.44
CA MET A 166 16.83 -15.81 26.78
C MET A 166 15.34 -16.03 26.58
N PRO A 167 14.46 -15.15 27.13
CA PRO A 167 13.07 -15.03 26.66
C PRO A 167 13.03 -14.78 25.15
N ALA A 168 12.06 -15.35 24.46
CA ALA A 168 11.96 -15.23 23.01
C ALA A 168 10.51 -15.24 22.51
N ASP A 169 10.30 -14.58 21.36
CA ASP A 169 9.07 -14.60 20.61
C ASP A 169 9.31 -15.31 19.26
N LEU A 170 8.69 -16.48 19.08
CA LEU A 170 8.67 -17.18 17.80
C LEU A 170 7.45 -16.73 17.00
N THR A 171 7.69 -16.28 15.77
CA THR A 171 6.61 -15.86 14.85
C THR A 171 6.68 -16.68 13.58
N ALA A 172 5.56 -17.24 13.16
CA ALA A 172 5.38 -17.93 11.89
C ALA A 172 4.16 -17.38 11.16
N GLY A 173 4.18 -17.40 9.85
CA GLY A 173 3.02 -16.95 9.06
C GLY A 173 3.04 -17.43 7.64
N LEU A 174 1.86 -17.35 7.04
CA LEU A 174 1.60 -17.64 5.63
C LEU A 174 0.92 -16.42 5.02
N GLU A 175 1.29 -16.10 3.78
CA GLU A 175 0.70 -14.99 3.03
C GLU A 175 0.47 -15.42 1.59
N TYR A 176 -0.55 -14.85 1.00
CA TYR A 176 -0.84 -14.96 -0.42
C TYR A 176 -1.18 -13.58 -0.97
N ASN A 177 -0.55 -13.24 -2.08
CA ASN A 177 -0.80 -12.02 -2.83
C ASN A 177 -1.16 -12.38 -4.27
N ARG A 178 -2.20 -11.74 -4.79
CA ARG A 178 -2.58 -11.76 -6.19
C ARG A 178 -2.75 -10.33 -6.68
N ASP A 179 -2.16 -10.06 -7.83
CA ASP A 179 -2.20 -8.79 -8.54
C ASP A 179 -2.55 -9.07 -10.00
N HIS A 180 -3.51 -8.32 -10.55
CA HIS A 180 -3.94 -8.44 -11.94
C HIS A 180 -4.05 -7.03 -12.53
N LEU A 181 -3.05 -6.71 -13.35
CA LEU A 181 -2.95 -5.46 -14.09
C LEU A 181 -3.35 -5.71 -15.55
N GLU A 182 -4.34 -4.95 -16.02
CA GLU A 182 -4.68 -4.79 -17.43
C GLU A 182 -4.46 -3.34 -17.81
N ASP A 183 -3.56 -3.08 -18.77
CA ASP A 183 -3.24 -1.74 -19.24
C ASP A 183 -3.30 -1.68 -20.77
N ASN A 184 -4.20 -0.85 -21.28
CA ASN A 184 -4.41 -0.66 -22.71
C ASN A 184 -4.08 0.78 -23.09
N MET A 185 -2.98 0.98 -23.81
CA MET A 185 -2.53 2.27 -24.33
C MET A 185 -2.73 2.29 -25.84
N TRP A 186 -3.87 2.83 -26.30
CA TRP A 186 -4.28 2.73 -27.70
C TRP A 186 -3.37 3.51 -28.64
N GLY A 187 -2.90 4.69 -28.24
CA GLY A 187 -1.98 5.51 -29.03
C GLY A 187 -0.65 4.83 -29.34
N TYR A 188 -0.19 4.00 -28.43
CA TYR A 188 1.07 3.24 -28.57
C TYR A 188 0.87 1.82 -29.06
N ASN A 189 -0.39 1.42 -29.36
CA ASN A 189 -0.76 0.05 -29.68
C ASN A 189 -0.16 -0.98 -28.70
N ARG A 190 -0.16 -0.62 -27.42
CA ARG A 190 0.41 -1.41 -26.33
C ARG A 190 -0.70 -1.92 -25.43
N THR A 191 -0.65 -3.22 -25.15
CA THR A 191 -1.52 -3.87 -24.17
C THR A 191 -0.65 -4.68 -23.21
N VAL A 192 -0.84 -4.49 -21.91
CA VAL A 192 -0.26 -5.30 -20.84
C VAL A 192 -1.39 -6.04 -20.14
N ASP A 193 -1.31 -7.37 -20.05
CA ASP A 193 -2.15 -8.21 -19.16
C ASP A 193 -1.21 -9.02 -18.31
N GLN A 194 -1.04 -8.61 -17.04
CA GLN A 194 -0.09 -9.22 -16.14
C GLN A 194 -0.80 -9.77 -14.91
N LYS A 195 -0.58 -11.06 -14.64
CA LYS A 195 -1.13 -11.77 -13.47
C LYS A 195 0.01 -12.27 -12.60
N VAL A 196 0.12 -11.68 -11.43
CA VAL A 196 1.10 -12.04 -10.42
C VAL A 196 0.42 -12.78 -9.28
N ASN A 197 0.99 -13.90 -8.87
CA ASN A 197 0.56 -14.64 -7.71
C ASN A 197 1.79 -15.02 -6.90
N ILE A 198 1.79 -14.70 -5.60
CA ILE A 198 2.91 -14.98 -4.69
C ILE A 198 2.36 -15.69 -3.46
N GLY A 199 2.77 -16.92 -3.25
CA GLY A 199 2.55 -17.65 -2.01
C GLY A 199 3.81 -17.59 -1.15
N SER A 200 3.66 -17.28 0.13
CA SER A 200 4.78 -17.03 1.03
C SER A 200 4.62 -17.73 2.36
N ALA A 201 5.73 -18.17 2.93
CA ALA A 201 5.83 -18.67 4.29
C ALA A 201 7.03 -18.03 4.98
N PHE A 202 6.87 -17.64 6.25
CA PHE A 202 7.97 -17.09 7.02
C PHE A 202 8.02 -17.64 8.43
N LEU A 203 9.24 -17.67 8.97
CA LEU A 203 9.53 -18.03 10.35
C LEU A 203 10.64 -17.13 10.87
N GLN A 204 10.44 -16.60 12.09
CA GLN A 204 11.46 -15.84 12.79
C GLN A 204 11.40 -16.06 14.28
N ASN A 205 12.54 -15.94 14.95
CA ASN A 205 12.63 -15.92 16.39
C ASN A 205 13.37 -14.68 16.87
N GLU A 206 12.82 -13.99 17.86
CA GLU A 206 13.43 -12.84 18.50
C GLU A 206 13.69 -13.16 19.96
N TRP A 207 14.98 -13.21 20.35
CA TRP A 207 15.42 -13.27 21.74
C TRP A 207 15.65 -11.85 22.24
N LYS A 208 15.14 -11.53 23.42
CA LYS A 208 15.29 -10.18 23.96
C LYS A 208 15.33 -10.11 25.47
N ASN A 209 16.13 -9.15 25.95
CA ASN A 209 16.14 -8.64 27.31
C ASN A 209 16.39 -7.12 27.28
N ASP A 210 16.66 -6.51 28.42
CA ASP A 210 16.86 -5.05 28.54
C ASP A 210 18.06 -4.56 27.74
N HIS A 211 19.14 -5.33 27.71
CA HIS A 211 20.39 -4.96 27.04
C HIS A 211 20.52 -5.48 25.59
N TRP A 212 19.99 -6.67 25.32
CA TRP A 212 20.20 -7.36 24.05
C TRP A 212 18.90 -7.70 23.35
N GLY A 213 18.92 -7.66 22.04
CA GLY A 213 17.89 -8.22 21.18
C GLY A 213 18.53 -8.88 19.96
N PHE A 214 18.20 -10.13 19.72
CA PHE A 214 18.64 -10.92 18.56
C PHE A 214 17.41 -11.40 17.80
N LEU A 215 17.33 -11.09 16.53
CA LEU A 215 16.29 -11.63 15.65
C LEU A 215 16.97 -12.37 14.52
N ILE A 216 16.52 -13.58 14.27
CA ILE A 216 16.89 -14.37 13.09
C ILE A 216 15.61 -14.90 12.48
N GLY A 217 15.50 -14.80 11.17
CA GLY A 217 14.36 -15.31 10.43
C GLY A 217 14.62 -15.48 8.96
N GLY A 218 13.67 -16.09 8.29
CA GLY A 218 13.68 -16.26 6.85
C GLY A 218 12.27 -16.33 6.28
N ARG A 219 12.16 -15.98 5.03
CA ARG A 219 10.95 -16.04 4.24
C ARG A 219 11.21 -16.82 2.96
N LEU A 220 10.28 -17.65 2.60
CA LEU A 220 10.22 -18.38 1.35
C LEU A 220 9.07 -17.82 0.52
N ASP A 221 9.36 -17.43 -0.71
CA ASP A 221 8.37 -16.91 -1.64
C ASP A 221 8.34 -17.77 -2.92
N LYS A 222 7.15 -18.19 -3.34
CA LYS A 222 6.92 -18.81 -4.65
C LYS A 222 6.09 -17.85 -5.49
N HIS A 223 6.75 -17.30 -6.51
CA HIS A 223 6.16 -16.41 -7.50
C HIS A 223 5.79 -17.20 -8.75
N ASN A 224 4.63 -16.92 -9.38
CA ASN A 224 4.20 -17.64 -10.56
C ASN A 224 5.08 -17.41 -11.81
N LEU A 225 5.75 -16.25 -11.91
CA LEU A 225 6.63 -15.91 -13.03
C LEU A 225 8.10 -16.29 -12.79
N ILE A 226 8.41 -16.94 -11.67
CA ILE A 226 9.78 -17.34 -11.30
C ILE A 226 9.80 -18.83 -10.98
N ASP A 227 10.67 -19.60 -11.66
CA ASP A 227 10.67 -21.05 -11.57
C ASP A 227 11.11 -21.60 -10.23
N HIS A 228 12.00 -20.89 -9.52
CA HIS A 228 12.52 -21.32 -8.22
C HIS A 228 11.84 -20.62 -7.04
N VAL A 229 11.94 -21.22 -5.88
CA VAL A 229 11.56 -20.60 -4.60
C VAL A 229 12.64 -19.61 -4.20
N ILE A 230 12.22 -18.42 -3.79
CA ILE A 230 13.13 -17.37 -3.35
C ILE A 230 13.23 -17.40 -1.83
N PHE A 231 14.45 -17.42 -1.32
CA PHE A 231 14.72 -17.35 0.11
C PHE A 231 15.26 -15.98 0.49
N SER A 232 14.61 -15.34 1.45
CA SER A 232 14.96 -14.01 1.96
C SER A 232 15.31 -14.10 3.45
N PRO A 233 16.60 -14.20 3.83
CA PRO A 233 17.04 -14.19 5.21
C PRO A 233 16.99 -12.79 5.82
N ARG A 234 16.78 -12.73 7.14
CA ARG A 234 16.91 -11.51 7.93
C ARG A 234 17.56 -11.77 9.28
N ALA A 235 18.36 -10.82 9.74
CA ALA A 235 18.96 -10.84 11.06
C ALA A 235 19.03 -9.41 11.63
N ASN A 236 18.70 -9.24 12.90
CA ASN A 236 18.84 -7.96 13.59
C ASN A 236 19.54 -8.19 14.93
N LEU A 237 20.42 -7.26 15.27
CA LEU A 237 21.07 -7.17 16.55
C LEU A 237 20.77 -5.80 17.17
N ARG A 238 20.27 -5.80 18.38
CA ARG A 238 20.14 -4.59 19.22
C ARG A 238 21.02 -4.76 20.45
N TYR A 239 21.77 -3.71 20.79
CA TYR A 239 22.56 -3.64 22.00
C TYR A 239 22.37 -2.30 22.69
N ASN A 240 21.94 -2.32 23.95
CA ASN A 240 21.78 -1.18 24.82
C ASN A 240 22.85 -1.22 25.92
N PRO A 241 24.06 -0.67 25.71
CA PRO A 241 25.09 -0.63 26.72
C PRO A 241 24.71 0.19 27.95
N THR A 242 23.89 1.22 27.75
CA THR A 242 23.30 2.09 28.78
C THR A 242 21.88 2.44 28.40
N GLU A 243 21.12 3.04 29.32
CA GLU A 243 19.76 3.51 29.07
C GLU A 243 19.66 4.56 27.95
N ASN A 244 20.74 5.31 27.73
CA ASN A 244 20.80 6.40 26.76
C ASN A 244 21.40 6.01 25.39
N ILE A 245 21.98 4.81 25.26
CA ILE A 245 22.63 4.36 24.02
C ILE A 245 21.94 3.12 23.49
N ASN A 246 21.46 3.20 22.26
CA ASN A 246 20.87 2.09 21.54
C ASN A 246 21.60 1.88 20.20
N LEU A 247 22.30 0.77 20.07
CA LEU A 247 23.00 0.36 18.85
C LEU A 247 22.16 -0.69 18.14
N ARG A 248 22.00 -0.56 16.82
CA ARG A 248 21.24 -1.51 15.98
C ARG A 248 22.01 -1.84 14.72
N PHE A 249 22.07 -3.12 14.42
CA PHE A 249 22.61 -3.66 13.18
C PHE A 249 21.52 -4.53 12.53
N SER A 250 21.26 -4.31 11.25
CA SER A 250 20.23 -5.04 10.52
C SER A 250 20.81 -5.55 9.20
N TYR A 251 20.48 -6.78 8.90
CA TYR A 251 20.70 -7.41 7.60
C TYR A 251 19.37 -7.99 7.11
N SER A 252 19.01 -7.71 5.89
CA SER A 252 17.87 -8.33 5.21
C SER A 252 18.15 -8.45 3.72
N SER A 253 17.72 -9.55 3.15
CA SER A 253 17.63 -9.75 1.71
C SER A 253 16.18 -9.68 1.29
N GLY A 254 15.93 -9.23 0.08
CA GLY A 254 14.61 -9.20 -0.55
C GLY A 254 14.76 -9.35 -2.05
N PHE A 255 13.64 -9.47 -2.75
CA PHE A 255 13.60 -9.51 -4.20
C PHE A 255 12.48 -8.58 -4.71
N ARG A 256 12.60 -8.16 -5.94
CA ARG A 256 11.54 -7.55 -6.73
C ARG A 256 11.31 -8.43 -7.95
N ALA A 257 10.07 -8.86 -8.13
CA ALA A 257 9.70 -9.64 -9.30
C ALA A 257 9.68 -8.76 -10.55
N PRO A 258 9.93 -9.31 -11.73
CA PRO A 258 9.72 -8.60 -12.99
C PRO A 258 8.22 -8.34 -13.16
N GLN A 259 7.85 -7.07 -13.13
CA GLN A 259 6.49 -6.57 -13.33
C GLN A 259 6.54 -5.36 -14.25
N ALA A 260 5.42 -5.01 -14.89
CA ALA A 260 5.28 -3.72 -15.53
C ALA A 260 5.29 -2.61 -14.47
N PHE A 261 6.02 -1.53 -14.73
CA PHE A 261 6.13 -0.38 -13.85
C PHE A 261 5.71 0.89 -14.58
N ASP A 262 5.37 1.93 -13.82
CA ASP A 262 5.01 3.24 -14.38
C ASP A 262 6.11 3.82 -15.28
N GLU A 263 7.37 3.51 -14.98
CA GLU A 263 8.53 3.91 -15.80
C GLU A 263 8.47 3.38 -17.25
N ASP A 264 7.76 2.25 -17.45
CA ASP A 264 7.53 1.67 -18.78
C ASP A 264 6.33 2.33 -19.50
N LEU A 265 5.63 3.25 -18.86
CA LEU A 265 4.42 3.91 -19.33
C LEU A 265 4.67 5.37 -19.75
N HIS A 266 5.92 5.78 -19.86
CA HIS A 266 6.27 7.15 -20.23
C HIS A 266 6.04 7.45 -21.71
N VAL A 267 5.76 8.73 -21.95
CA VAL A 267 5.68 9.34 -23.30
C VAL A 267 7.09 9.35 -23.91
N GLU A 268 7.26 8.75 -25.07
CA GLU A 268 8.39 9.02 -25.97
C GLU A 268 8.12 10.24 -26.83
#